data_fc6c369526961914dc3b153ff42e4089
#
_entry.id   fc6c369526961914dc3b153ff42e4089
#
_cell.length_a   1.000
_cell.length_b   1.000
_cell.length_c   1.000
_cell.angle_alpha   90.00
_cell.angle_beta   90.00
_cell.angle_gamma   90.00
#
_symmetry.space_group_name_H-M   'P 1'
#
loop_
_entity.id
_entity.type
_entity.pdbx_description
1 polymer ?
#
loop_
_entity_poly.entity_id
_entity_poly.type
_entity_poly.pdbx_seq_one_letter_code
_entity_poly.pdbx_strand_id
1 'polypeptide(L)'
;MGAQWKAKPKEAAANARGKIFGRLVKEIMVCARNGADPDMNPKLRLAIHQAKKASMPKETLDRAIKKGAGLSGETVNFERTTYEGFAPHQVPLIVECLTDNVNRTVAEIRVLFRKGQLGSSGSVAWDFDHVGLIEASSDSGADPELAAIEAGAQDFDEADEGNTPVSYTHLTLPTKA
;
A
#
# COMPACT_ATOMS: atom_id res chain seq x y z
N MET A 1 14.71 9.13 -39.22
CA MET A 1 13.46 8.40 -38.87
C MET A 1 13.49 8.04 -37.40
N GLY A 2 12.74 8.76 -36.59
CA GLY A 2 12.79 8.64 -35.13
C GLY A 2 12.17 7.33 -34.61
N ALA A 3 12.66 6.86 -33.46
CA ALA A 3 12.28 5.63 -32.80
C ALA A 3 10.85 5.67 -32.21
N GLN A 4 9.84 5.97 -33.00
CA GLN A 4 8.42 6.02 -32.60
C GLN A 4 7.94 4.70 -31.95
N TRP A 5 8.50 3.56 -32.34
CA TRP A 5 8.19 2.27 -31.74
C TRP A 5 8.56 2.15 -30.26
N LYS A 6 9.52 2.96 -29.77
CA LYS A 6 9.90 3.03 -28.33
C LYS A 6 9.02 3.99 -27.53
N ALA A 7 8.21 4.83 -28.16
CA ALA A 7 7.42 5.85 -27.47
C ALA A 7 6.29 5.21 -26.62
N LYS A 8 5.53 4.28 -27.19
CA LYS A 8 4.41 3.59 -26.49
C LYS A 8 4.84 2.83 -25.23
N PRO A 9 5.91 2.00 -25.25
CA PRO A 9 6.37 1.31 -24.03
C PRO A 9 6.88 2.29 -22.97
N LYS A 10 7.56 3.39 -23.40
CA LYS A 10 8.06 4.42 -22.49
C LYS A 10 6.92 5.19 -21.81
N GLU A 11 5.88 5.51 -22.56
CA GLU A 11 4.69 6.18 -22.05
C GLU A 11 3.91 5.26 -21.07
N ALA A 12 3.73 3.99 -21.41
CA ALA A 12 3.10 3.02 -20.52
C ALA A 12 3.86 2.86 -19.20
N ALA A 13 5.20 2.79 -19.26
CA ALA A 13 6.05 2.73 -18.07
C ALA A 13 5.99 4.03 -17.24
N ALA A 14 5.92 5.19 -17.89
CA ALA A 14 5.77 6.48 -17.21
C ALA A 14 4.42 6.58 -16.50
N ASN A 15 3.35 6.16 -17.16
CA ASN A 15 2.00 6.14 -16.59
C ASN A 15 1.89 5.16 -15.40
N ALA A 16 2.49 3.97 -15.50
CA ALA A 16 2.54 3.01 -14.40
C ALA A 16 3.28 3.60 -13.19
N ARG A 17 4.44 4.22 -13.43
CA ARG A 17 5.22 4.91 -12.38
C ARG A 17 4.45 6.08 -11.77
N GLY A 18 3.74 6.86 -12.58
CA GLY A 18 2.87 7.95 -12.13
C GLY A 18 1.77 7.47 -11.19
N LYS A 19 1.14 6.34 -11.47
CA LYS A 19 0.13 5.73 -10.59
C LYS A 19 0.72 5.31 -9.23
N ILE A 20 1.90 4.67 -9.24
CA ILE A 20 2.60 4.28 -8.02
C ILE A 20 2.95 5.51 -7.17
N PHE A 21 3.52 6.54 -7.80
CA PHE A 21 3.87 7.78 -7.10
C PHE A 21 2.63 8.49 -6.54
N GLY A 22 1.54 8.54 -7.30
CA GLY A 22 0.28 9.14 -6.84
C GLY A 22 -0.28 8.45 -5.59
N ARG A 23 -0.20 7.12 -5.51
CA ARG A 23 -0.58 6.34 -4.33
C ARG A 23 0.32 6.66 -3.13
N LEU A 24 1.64 6.57 -3.32
CA LEU A 24 2.63 6.82 -2.25
C LEU A 24 2.55 8.26 -1.72
N VAL A 25 2.33 9.26 -2.59
CA VAL A 25 2.13 10.66 -2.19
C VAL A 25 0.93 10.79 -1.25
N LYS A 26 -0.20 10.17 -1.59
CA LYS A 26 -1.40 10.19 -0.74
C LYS A 26 -1.13 9.55 0.62
N GLU A 27 -0.46 8.41 0.64
CA GLU A 27 -0.11 7.69 1.86
C GLU A 27 0.82 8.52 2.77
N ILE A 28 1.86 9.14 2.18
CA ILE A 28 2.75 10.06 2.91
C ILE A 28 1.96 11.24 3.50
N MET A 29 1.05 11.84 2.73
CA MET A 29 0.23 12.96 3.20
C MET A 29 -0.64 12.57 4.39
N VAL A 30 -1.24 11.38 4.36
CA VAL A 30 -2.07 10.88 5.47
C VAL A 30 -1.22 10.58 6.70
N CYS A 31 -0.06 9.95 6.53
CA CYS A 31 0.85 9.68 7.64
C CYS A 31 1.40 10.98 8.26
N ALA A 32 1.74 11.98 7.44
CA ALA A 32 2.28 13.26 7.89
C ALA A 32 1.29 14.12 8.70
N ARG A 33 -0.02 13.84 8.64
CA ARG A 33 -1.03 14.50 9.49
C ARG A 33 -0.79 14.28 10.98
N ASN A 34 -0.24 13.13 11.35
CA ASN A 34 0.06 12.78 12.74
C ASN A 34 1.45 13.24 13.20
N GLY A 35 2.15 14.00 12.36
CA GLY A 35 3.48 14.55 12.61
C GLY A 35 4.35 14.47 11.37
N ALA A 36 5.03 15.58 11.06
CA ALA A 36 5.89 15.72 9.88
C ALA A 36 7.28 15.10 10.09
N ASP A 37 7.64 14.79 11.32
CA ASP A 37 8.96 14.23 11.68
C ASP A 37 8.92 12.68 11.54
N PRO A 38 9.71 12.11 10.63
CA PRO A 38 9.78 10.66 10.45
C PRO A 38 10.35 9.92 11.68
N ASP A 39 11.16 10.57 12.49
CA ASP A 39 11.75 9.94 13.67
C ASP A 39 10.72 9.73 14.77
N MET A 40 9.74 10.62 14.86
CA MET A 40 8.64 10.56 15.81
C MET A 40 7.39 9.87 15.22
N ASN A 41 7.38 9.58 13.90
CA ASN A 41 6.24 9.00 13.22
C ASN A 41 6.64 7.73 12.43
N PRO A 42 6.53 6.53 13.04
CA PRO A 42 6.94 5.27 12.40
C PRO A 42 6.19 4.98 11.09
N LYS A 43 4.90 5.35 11.00
CA LYS A 43 4.11 5.17 9.78
C LYS A 43 4.62 6.06 8.64
N LEU A 44 4.98 7.31 8.94
CA LEU A 44 5.58 8.21 7.97
C LEU A 44 6.96 7.71 7.52
N ARG A 45 7.77 7.22 8.44
CA ARG A 45 9.09 6.64 8.15
C ARG A 45 8.98 5.47 7.19
N LEU A 46 8.02 4.56 7.41
CA LEU A 46 7.76 3.43 6.51
C LEU A 46 7.32 3.89 5.13
N ALA A 47 6.38 4.83 5.05
CA ALA A 47 5.91 5.39 3.78
C ALA A 47 7.04 6.09 3.00
N ILE A 48 7.93 6.81 3.69
CA ILE A 48 9.13 7.42 3.10
C ILE A 48 10.08 6.34 2.57
N HIS A 49 10.29 5.26 3.31
CA HIS A 49 11.15 4.16 2.88
C HIS A 49 10.61 3.52 1.58
N GLN A 50 9.30 3.25 1.52
CA GLN A 50 8.66 2.73 0.31
C GLN A 50 8.77 3.69 -0.87
N ALA A 51 8.60 5.00 -0.65
CA ALA A 51 8.77 6.01 -1.68
C ALA A 51 10.21 6.06 -2.22
N LYS A 52 11.21 5.95 -1.34
CA LYS A 52 12.63 5.86 -1.73
C LYS A 52 12.92 4.58 -2.51
N LYS A 53 12.38 3.43 -2.09
CA LYS A 53 12.49 2.15 -2.83
C LYS A 53 11.88 2.25 -4.23
N ALA A 54 10.79 3.01 -4.39
CA ALA A 54 10.18 3.32 -5.68
C ALA A 54 10.92 4.40 -6.48
N SER A 55 12.04 4.93 -6.00
CA SER A 55 12.83 6.01 -6.62
C SER A 55 12.03 7.32 -6.80
N MET A 56 11.21 7.67 -5.82
CA MET A 56 10.49 8.95 -5.82
C MET A 56 11.47 10.12 -5.64
N PRO A 57 11.36 11.20 -6.44
CA PRO A 57 12.17 12.39 -6.26
C PRO A 57 11.98 13.02 -4.87
N LYS A 58 13.10 13.46 -4.27
CA LYS A 58 13.09 14.06 -2.92
C LYS A 58 12.15 15.26 -2.84
N GLU A 59 12.13 16.12 -3.84
CA GLU A 59 11.24 17.29 -3.87
C GLU A 59 9.75 16.90 -3.80
N THR A 60 9.37 15.82 -4.48
CA THR A 60 7.98 15.31 -4.44
C THR A 60 7.64 14.79 -3.06
N LEU A 61 8.57 14.08 -2.42
CA LEU A 61 8.43 13.54 -1.09
C LEU A 61 8.30 14.68 -0.06
N ASP A 62 9.20 15.67 -0.09
CA ASP A 62 9.18 16.80 0.85
C ASP A 62 7.89 17.64 0.69
N ARG A 63 7.42 17.82 -0.55
CA ARG A 63 6.16 18.49 -0.83
C ARG A 63 4.96 17.73 -0.25
N ALA A 64 4.96 16.40 -0.39
CA ALA A 64 3.91 15.55 0.16
C ALA A 64 3.86 15.63 1.69
N ILE A 65 5.01 15.58 2.36
CA ILE A 65 5.11 15.71 3.82
C ILE A 65 4.58 17.08 4.27
N LYS A 66 5.05 18.18 3.66
CA LYS A 66 4.60 19.54 3.99
C LYS A 66 3.10 19.72 3.80
N LYS A 67 2.55 19.19 2.68
CA LYS A 67 1.11 19.26 2.38
C LYS A 67 0.30 18.44 3.36
N GLY A 68 0.76 17.23 3.71
CA GLY A 68 0.10 16.37 4.68
C GLY A 68 0.08 16.95 6.09
N ALA A 69 1.18 17.59 6.50
CA ALA A 69 1.30 18.26 7.80
C ALA A 69 0.57 19.62 7.89
N GLY A 70 -0.08 20.07 6.80
CA GLY A 70 -0.76 21.37 6.77
C GLY A 70 0.16 22.59 6.68
N LEU A 71 1.45 22.38 6.42
CA LEU A 71 2.46 23.45 6.37
C LEU A 71 2.46 24.22 5.03
N SER A 72 1.68 23.76 4.05
CA SER A 72 1.60 24.39 2.71
C SER A 72 0.40 25.34 2.54
N GLY A 73 -0.38 25.58 3.59
CA GLY A 73 -1.59 26.42 3.51
C GLY A 73 -2.81 25.73 2.86
N GLU A 74 -2.63 24.62 2.20
CA GLU A 74 -3.70 23.79 1.63
C GLU A 74 -3.84 22.50 2.44
N THR A 75 -4.98 22.31 3.08
CA THR A 75 -5.31 21.05 3.78
C THR A 75 -6.13 20.17 2.86
N VAL A 76 -5.58 19.02 2.48
CA VAL A 76 -6.33 17.97 1.77
C VAL A 76 -6.73 16.92 2.79
N ASN A 77 -8.02 16.75 3.01
CA ASN A 77 -8.53 15.71 3.88
C ASN A 77 -8.74 14.43 3.06
N PHE A 78 -7.84 13.47 3.25
CA PHE A 78 -8.09 12.12 2.75
C PHE A 78 -8.86 11.31 3.78
N GLU A 79 -9.84 10.58 3.29
CA GLU A 79 -10.64 9.63 4.03
C GLU A 79 -10.39 8.23 3.51
N ARG A 80 -10.25 7.27 4.42
CA ARG A 80 -10.12 5.87 4.05
C ARG A 80 -11.52 5.26 3.97
N THR A 81 -11.84 4.68 2.82
CA THR A 81 -13.11 3.99 2.58
C THR A 81 -12.83 2.57 2.08
N THR A 82 -13.62 1.60 2.55
CA THR A 82 -13.50 0.21 2.16
C THR A 82 -14.74 -0.20 1.38
N TYR A 83 -14.53 -0.89 0.28
CA TYR A 83 -15.59 -1.45 -0.57
C TYR A 83 -15.40 -2.95 -0.65
N GLU A 84 -16.50 -3.67 -0.62
CA GLU A 84 -16.54 -5.12 -0.67
C GLU A 84 -17.34 -5.58 -1.87
N GLY A 85 -17.01 -6.74 -2.41
CA GLY A 85 -17.75 -7.30 -3.52
C GLY A 85 -17.06 -8.51 -4.14
N PHE A 86 -17.62 -8.94 -5.26
CA PHE A 86 -17.13 -10.08 -6.00
C PHE A 86 -16.67 -9.68 -7.39
N ALA A 87 -15.48 -10.12 -7.78
CA ALA A 87 -14.99 -10.07 -9.15
C ALA A 87 -15.70 -11.15 -10.00
N PRO A 88 -15.49 -11.18 -11.33
CA PRO A 88 -15.94 -12.29 -12.16
C PRO A 88 -15.53 -13.63 -11.55
N HIS A 89 -16.37 -14.65 -11.73
CA HIS A 89 -16.20 -15.99 -11.15
C HIS A 89 -16.33 -16.06 -9.62
N GLN A 90 -17.07 -15.11 -9.02
CA GLN A 90 -17.35 -15.08 -7.58
C GLN A 90 -16.09 -14.95 -6.69
N VAL A 91 -15.03 -14.33 -7.19
CA VAL A 91 -13.83 -14.09 -6.40
C VAL A 91 -14.08 -12.94 -5.43
N PRO A 92 -14.01 -13.16 -4.10
CA PRO A 92 -14.23 -12.11 -3.12
C PRO A 92 -13.10 -11.07 -3.17
N LEU A 93 -13.47 -9.80 -3.05
CA LEU A 93 -12.53 -8.67 -3.06
C LEU A 93 -12.86 -7.67 -1.96
N ILE A 94 -11.83 -7.22 -1.25
CA ILE A 94 -11.85 -6.03 -0.42
C ILE A 94 -10.99 -4.96 -1.11
N VAL A 95 -11.56 -3.77 -1.30
CA VAL A 95 -10.87 -2.64 -1.95
C VAL A 95 -10.79 -1.48 -0.97
N GLU A 96 -9.60 -1.21 -0.48
CA GLU A 96 -9.34 -0.01 0.33
C GLU A 96 -8.99 1.17 -0.57
N CYS A 97 -9.70 2.27 -0.38
CA CYS A 97 -9.48 3.52 -1.11
C CYS A 97 -9.10 4.64 -0.16
N LEU A 98 -8.13 5.44 -0.57
CA LEU A 98 -7.75 6.67 0.08
C LEU A 98 -8.18 7.83 -0.82
N THR A 99 -9.20 8.56 -0.42
CA THR A 99 -9.84 9.56 -1.26
C THR A 99 -10.12 10.88 -0.54
N ASP A 100 -10.07 11.95 -1.28
CA ASP A 100 -10.51 13.30 -0.89
C ASP A 100 -11.99 13.54 -1.25
N ASN A 101 -12.62 12.62 -2.03
CA ASN A 101 -14.02 12.74 -2.45
C ASN A 101 -14.65 11.34 -2.57
N VAL A 102 -15.38 10.95 -1.53
CA VAL A 102 -16.06 9.66 -1.43
C VAL A 102 -17.06 9.44 -2.56
N ASN A 103 -17.84 10.47 -2.91
CA ASN A 103 -18.87 10.34 -3.95
C ASN A 103 -18.27 10.02 -5.33
N ARG A 104 -17.16 10.69 -5.69
CA ARG A 104 -16.43 10.37 -6.91
C ARG A 104 -15.90 8.94 -6.88
N THR A 105 -15.30 8.54 -5.77
CA THR A 105 -14.74 7.19 -5.61
C THR A 105 -15.82 6.10 -5.70
N VAL A 106 -16.97 6.29 -5.06
CA VAL A 106 -18.11 5.35 -5.17
C VAL A 106 -18.54 5.16 -6.63
N ALA A 107 -18.61 6.26 -7.39
CA ALA A 107 -19.00 6.18 -8.80
C ALA A 107 -17.97 5.40 -9.63
N GLU A 108 -16.67 5.64 -9.40
CA GLU A 108 -15.58 4.92 -10.06
C GLU A 108 -15.56 3.43 -9.67
N ILE A 109 -15.72 3.10 -8.39
CA ILE A 109 -15.80 1.72 -7.89
C ILE A 109 -16.97 0.96 -8.53
N ARG A 110 -18.15 1.59 -8.63
CA ARG A 110 -19.30 0.97 -9.32
C ARG A 110 -19.00 0.64 -10.78
N VAL A 111 -18.25 1.48 -11.46
CA VAL A 111 -17.82 1.20 -12.85
C VAL A 111 -16.84 0.02 -12.91
N LEU A 112 -15.90 -0.07 -11.97
CA LEU A 112 -14.95 -1.19 -11.91
C LEU A 112 -15.65 -2.53 -11.62
N PHE A 113 -16.64 -2.53 -10.73
CA PHE A 113 -17.43 -3.72 -10.40
C PHE A 113 -18.52 -4.06 -11.43
N ARG A 114 -18.58 -3.36 -12.58
CA ARG A 114 -19.62 -3.61 -13.60
C ARG A 114 -19.62 -5.05 -14.14
N LYS A 115 -18.45 -5.72 -14.18
CA LYS A 115 -18.31 -7.14 -14.59
C LYS A 115 -18.41 -8.13 -13.44
N GLY A 116 -18.52 -7.65 -12.23
CA GLY A 116 -18.68 -8.39 -11.00
C GLY A 116 -19.91 -7.90 -10.26
N GLN A 117 -19.85 -7.93 -8.95
CA GLN A 117 -20.93 -7.46 -8.07
C GLN A 117 -20.36 -6.66 -6.92
N LEU A 118 -20.75 -5.40 -6.81
CA LEU A 118 -20.47 -4.59 -5.62
C LEU A 118 -21.43 -5.01 -4.51
N GLY A 119 -20.87 -5.45 -3.38
CA GLY A 119 -21.61 -5.86 -2.20
C GLY A 119 -21.85 -4.71 -1.21
N SER A 120 -22.55 -5.02 -0.13
CA SER A 120 -22.64 -4.16 1.04
C SER A 120 -21.46 -4.41 1.98
N SER A 121 -21.23 -3.51 2.93
CA SER A 121 -20.23 -3.72 3.98
C SER A 121 -20.52 -5.03 4.75
N GLY A 122 -19.49 -5.85 4.97
CA GLY A 122 -19.60 -7.16 5.60
C GLY A 122 -19.97 -8.31 4.65
N SER A 123 -20.12 -8.05 3.34
CA SER A 123 -20.51 -9.09 2.38
C SER A 123 -19.42 -10.13 2.12
N VAL A 124 -18.14 -9.75 2.21
CA VAL A 124 -16.99 -10.63 2.00
C VAL A 124 -15.94 -10.53 3.12
N ALA A 125 -16.07 -9.56 4.03
CA ALA A 125 -15.06 -9.32 5.07
C ALA A 125 -14.84 -10.53 6.00
N TRP A 126 -15.84 -11.37 6.18
CA TRP A 126 -15.78 -12.60 6.97
C TRP A 126 -14.84 -13.67 6.37
N ASP A 127 -14.52 -13.58 5.08
CA ASP A 127 -13.65 -14.50 4.35
C ASP A 127 -12.17 -14.05 4.38
N PHE A 128 -11.87 -12.96 5.10
CA PHE A 128 -10.53 -12.36 5.15
C PHE A 128 -10.11 -12.11 6.60
N ASP A 129 -8.90 -12.52 6.90
CA ASP A 129 -8.22 -12.12 8.13
C ASP A 129 -7.29 -10.93 7.85
N HIS A 130 -7.37 -9.90 8.70
CA HIS A 130 -6.47 -8.76 8.61
C HIS A 130 -5.19 -9.04 9.37
N VAL A 131 -4.15 -9.43 8.64
CA VAL A 131 -2.85 -9.83 9.19
C VAL A 131 -1.77 -8.80 8.92
N GLY A 132 -0.73 -8.79 9.76
CA GLY A 132 0.51 -8.05 9.51
C GLY A 132 1.51 -8.95 8.81
N LEU A 133 2.13 -8.45 7.74
CA LEU A 133 3.23 -9.11 7.05
C LEU A 133 4.55 -8.47 7.46
N ILE A 134 5.51 -9.31 7.90
CA ILE A 134 6.87 -8.88 8.20
C ILE A 134 7.81 -9.56 7.23
N GLU A 135 8.55 -8.75 6.47
CA GLU A 135 9.68 -9.23 5.67
C GLU A 135 10.97 -9.08 6.50
N ALA A 136 11.67 -10.15 6.70
CA ALA A 136 12.94 -10.14 7.41
C ALA A 136 14.01 -10.88 6.60
N SER A 137 15.25 -10.39 6.66
CA SER A 137 16.42 -11.07 6.10
C SER A 137 17.46 -11.22 7.19
N SER A 138 18.17 -12.34 7.18
CA SER A 138 19.26 -12.61 8.11
C SER A 138 20.51 -13.03 7.34
N ASP A 139 21.62 -12.31 7.58
CA ASP A 139 22.94 -12.69 7.06
C ASP A 139 23.69 -13.67 8.01
N SER A 140 23.07 -14.02 9.15
CA SER A 140 23.72 -14.81 10.21
C SER A 140 23.69 -16.33 10.00
N GLY A 141 23.07 -16.83 8.94
CA GLY A 141 22.88 -18.27 8.72
C GLY A 141 21.94 -18.92 9.75
N ALA A 142 21.17 -18.12 10.49
CA ALA A 142 20.14 -18.64 11.38
C ALA A 142 19.01 -19.29 10.57
N ASP A 143 18.43 -20.34 11.11
CA ASP A 143 17.28 -21.00 10.53
C ASP A 143 16.07 -20.02 10.53
N PRO A 144 15.55 -19.66 9.35
CA PRO A 144 14.47 -18.67 9.26
C PRO A 144 13.18 -19.14 9.91
N GLU A 145 12.85 -20.43 9.80
CA GLU A 145 11.65 -21.02 10.41
C GLU A 145 11.70 -20.94 11.94
N LEU A 146 12.85 -21.31 12.51
CA LEU A 146 13.06 -21.23 13.96
C LEU A 146 12.97 -19.79 14.47
N ALA A 147 13.57 -18.85 13.75
CA ALA A 147 13.51 -17.43 14.10
C ALA A 147 12.07 -16.86 14.01
N ALA A 148 11.28 -17.31 13.04
CA ALA A 148 9.87 -16.94 12.90
C ALA A 148 9.03 -17.46 14.07
N ILE A 149 9.24 -18.74 14.48
CA ILE A 149 8.54 -19.35 15.62
C ILE A 149 8.93 -18.63 16.92
N GLU A 150 10.20 -18.34 17.14
CA GLU A 150 10.68 -17.60 18.32
C GLU A 150 10.12 -16.18 18.39
N ALA A 151 9.91 -15.53 17.22
CA ALA A 151 9.27 -14.22 17.12
C ALA A 151 7.74 -14.26 17.31
N GLY A 152 7.14 -15.44 17.42
CA GLY A 152 5.69 -15.61 17.61
C GLY A 152 4.90 -15.44 16.31
N ALA A 153 5.50 -15.71 15.16
CA ALA A 153 4.79 -15.71 13.89
C ALA A 153 3.74 -16.84 13.85
N GLN A 154 2.62 -16.59 13.19
CA GLN A 154 1.57 -17.61 13.04
C GLN A 154 1.77 -18.45 11.78
N ASP A 155 2.43 -17.89 10.77
CA ASP A 155 2.73 -18.55 9.53
C ASP A 155 4.06 -18.03 8.97
N PHE A 156 4.73 -18.83 8.15
CA PHE A 156 6.04 -18.56 7.60
C PHE A 156 6.14 -19.10 6.18
N ASP A 157 6.53 -18.23 5.25
CA ASP A 157 6.83 -18.59 3.87
C ASP A 157 8.24 -18.14 3.49
N GLU A 158 8.99 -19.02 2.82
CA GLU A 158 10.25 -18.65 2.19
C GLU A 158 9.99 -17.97 0.85
N ALA A 159 10.63 -16.82 0.64
CA ALA A 159 10.53 -16.12 -0.64
C ALA A 159 11.23 -16.92 -1.74
N ASP A 160 10.51 -17.18 -2.84
CA ASP A 160 11.05 -17.83 -4.03
C ASP A 160 12.17 -16.99 -4.67
N GLU A 161 13.30 -17.66 -4.83
CA GLU A 161 14.44 -17.47 -5.69
C GLU A 161 14.94 -16.08 -6.11
N GLY A 162 16.18 -15.82 -5.74
CA GLY A 162 17.15 -15.00 -6.49
C GLY A 162 17.66 -13.78 -5.79
N ASN A 163 17.12 -13.37 -4.69
CA ASN A 163 17.59 -12.24 -3.90
C ASN A 163 17.28 -12.47 -2.42
N THR A 164 18.29 -12.74 -1.63
CA THR A 164 18.31 -12.74 -0.17
C THR A 164 17.08 -13.41 0.49
N PRO A 165 17.22 -14.42 1.34
CA PRO A 165 16.07 -15.10 1.94
C PRO A 165 15.24 -14.08 2.71
N VAL A 166 14.05 -13.79 2.20
CA VAL A 166 13.06 -12.95 2.85
C VAL A 166 12.08 -13.90 3.52
N SER A 167 12.15 -13.98 4.82
CA SER A 167 11.16 -14.67 5.64
C SER A 167 9.92 -13.80 5.76
N TYR A 168 8.78 -14.30 5.31
CA TYR A 168 7.49 -13.67 5.55
C TYR A 168 6.90 -14.26 6.83
N THR A 169 6.75 -13.43 7.85
CA THR A 169 6.05 -13.84 9.07
C THR A 169 4.71 -13.12 9.14
N HIS A 170 3.62 -13.87 9.20
CA HIS A 170 2.30 -13.33 9.50
C HIS A 170 2.19 -13.12 11.01
N LEU A 171 2.26 -11.87 11.44
CA LEU A 171 1.93 -11.49 12.81
C LEU A 171 0.50 -10.98 12.83
N THR A 172 -0.43 -11.75 13.39
CA THR A 172 -1.71 -11.19 13.78
C THR A 172 -1.47 -10.29 14.98
N LEU A 173 -1.51 -8.97 14.77
CA LEU A 173 -1.58 -8.05 15.88
C LEU A 173 -2.94 -8.23 16.56
N PRO A 174 -3.00 -8.48 17.89
CA PRO A 174 -4.27 -8.51 18.57
C PRO A 174 -4.94 -7.14 18.38
N THR A 175 -6.07 -7.12 17.70
CA THR A 175 -6.96 -5.96 17.67
C THR A 175 -7.45 -5.78 19.09
N LYS A 176 -6.93 -4.80 19.80
CA LYS A 176 -7.54 -4.34 21.04
C LYS A 176 -8.91 -3.81 20.70
N ALA A 177 -9.93 -4.52 21.24
CA ALA A 177 -11.30 -4.04 21.33
C ALA A 177 -11.38 -2.70 22.07
#